data_93425376395e1460f4c43ffd94938ac9
#
_entry.id   93425376395e1460f4c43ffd94938ac9
#
_cell.length_a   1.000
_cell.length_b   1.000
_cell.length_c   1.000
_cell.angle_alpha   90.00
_cell.angle_beta   90.00
_cell.angle_gamma   90.00
#
_symmetry.space_group_name_H-M   'P 1'
#
loop_
_entity.id
_entity.type
_entity.pdbx_description
1 polymer ?
#
loop_
_entity_poly.entity_id
_entity_poly.type
_entity_poly.pdbx_seq_one_letter_code
_entity_poly.pdbx_strand_id
1 'polypeptide(L)'
;MELLKRIEELKREILNNPSDSFDIILNNIPKYTMYGYIRECNKNNLDRYALRFGRKRYTYGEFIDLIDRYAKGFAAMGIRKGDRVALLLPNLPESTIIIYALNKIGAISDNIDPTSKEDRMKYFLEKEKVNAIVCFDKVYETSIKSIENYIYNELNIDKVLITKITDSLPMIESAMYRMKYRDENIVKRVSTSYGNINIFGINRFLNDSRYQVCYTNPYVENEVATICHSSGTTGVPKTIPSTNENVNFIAFQHQISNIDYSRVKTFLHVLPGFAQFGFSDSMHLGHSLGLEMIEIPIFSQENIIDILLKTKANCLFGTPSFWLRLIGSDKYNNADLSFLEEAVYGGGTLTITQLANINRFLISHNAKCLLRTGYGMSEFNGTCILEDPFMSTPGSCGIDLPGGSGIIINPDTMKELSCGELGHLYYSKGSNPVCEFDGEVLHKTINIDGREYIDTGDIMKKNARGEYFFEGRASGMISRYDGYKIYPNALENAVTSSSYVEDVMISEYYDESNFGAMPLIYVVLSKESKGIDIKDIIKNIIDNYILSNNNMSFRDIPTKWKVVDELPYTTALKKDYKKIKENGIDGSEISIVCHETNMGLDYYDIVMPTKGKKLIKK
;
A
#
# COMPACT_ATOMS: atom_id res chain seq x y z
N MET A 1 -13.95 23.08 16.10
CA MET A 1 -14.14 24.27 15.23
C MET A 1 -12.81 24.95 14.94
N GLU A 2 -11.90 24.98 15.89
CA GLU A 2 -10.59 25.66 15.73
C GLU A 2 -9.66 24.98 14.71
N LEU A 3 -9.47 23.65 14.80
CA LEU A 3 -8.61 22.92 13.86
C LEU A 3 -9.12 22.97 12.41
N LEU A 4 -10.37 22.60 12.15
CA LEU A 4 -10.93 22.62 10.81
C LEU A 4 -10.99 24.02 10.21
N LYS A 5 -11.28 25.04 11.06
CA LYS A 5 -11.23 26.44 10.65
C LYS A 5 -9.81 26.85 10.24
N ARG A 6 -8.80 26.44 11.03
CA ARG A 6 -7.39 26.73 10.73
C ARG A 6 -6.94 26.03 9.43
N ILE A 7 -7.38 24.79 9.20
CA ILE A 7 -7.12 24.06 7.94
C ILE A 7 -7.65 24.83 6.74
N GLU A 8 -8.89 25.36 6.81
CA GLU A 8 -9.47 26.14 5.73
C GLU A 8 -8.75 27.50 5.52
N GLU A 9 -8.32 28.14 6.60
CA GLU A 9 -7.50 29.36 6.54
C GLU A 9 -6.15 29.08 5.88
N LEU A 10 -5.45 28.00 6.29
CA LEU A 10 -4.18 27.58 5.71
C LEU A 10 -4.28 27.26 4.24
N LYS A 11 -5.34 26.57 3.82
CA LYS A 11 -5.58 26.29 2.40
C LYS A 11 -5.62 27.58 1.56
N ARG A 12 -6.26 28.62 2.07
CA ARG A 12 -6.29 29.94 1.41
C ARG A 12 -4.94 30.65 1.46
N GLU A 13 -4.25 30.57 2.59
CA GLU A 13 -2.94 31.17 2.80
C GLU A 13 -1.89 30.59 1.83
N ILE A 14 -1.86 29.25 1.67
CA ILE A 14 -1.00 28.53 0.74
C ILE A 14 -1.29 28.92 -0.71
N LEU A 15 -2.56 29.01 -1.09
CA LEU A 15 -2.96 29.41 -2.44
C LEU A 15 -2.52 30.85 -2.77
N ASN A 16 -2.51 31.74 -1.79
CA ASN A 16 -2.11 33.12 -1.97
C ASN A 16 -0.58 33.33 -1.91
N ASN A 17 0.16 32.41 -1.29
CA ASN A 17 1.62 32.48 -1.10
C ASN A 17 2.31 31.16 -1.49
N PRO A 18 2.26 30.74 -2.75
CA PRO A 18 2.79 29.44 -3.16
C PRO A 18 4.31 29.29 -2.96
N SER A 19 5.09 30.38 -3.02
CA SER A 19 6.54 30.36 -2.76
C SER A 19 6.89 30.00 -1.31
N ASP A 20 6.06 30.39 -0.36
CA ASP A 20 6.31 30.25 1.07
C ASP A 20 5.50 29.07 1.66
N SER A 21 4.79 28.34 0.81
CA SER A 21 3.83 27.29 1.21
C SER A 21 4.44 26.22 2.10
N PHE A 22 5.69 25.83 1.84
CA PHE A 22 6.37 24.82 2.64
C PHE A 22 6.58 25.29 4.09
N ASP A 23 7.11 26.48 4.30
CA ASP A 23 7.38 27.03 5.64
C ASP A 23 6.08 27.33 6.39
N ILE A 24 5.05 27.81 5.68
CA ILE A 24 3.71 27.99 6.24
C ILE A 24 3.19 26.66 6.78
N ILE A 25 3.31 25.58 6.02
CA ILE A 25 2.85 24.24 6.42
C ILE A 25 3.65 23.71 7.61
N LEU A 26 4.99 23.80 7.58
CA LEU A 26 5.86 23.37 8.68
C LEU A 26 5.47 24.01 10.02
N ASN A 27 5.20 25.29 10.00
CA ASN A 27 4.82 26.04 11.20
C ASN A 27 3.38 25.73 11.71
N ASN A 28 2.61 24.97 10.94
CA ASN A 28 1.20 24.67 11.23
C ASN A 28 0.86 23.17 11.26
N ILE A 29 1.87 22.30 11.38
CA ILE A 29 1.64 20.86 11.54
C ILE A 29 0.80 20.62 12.82
N PRO A 30 -0.32 19.89 12.72
CA PRO A 30 -1.20 19.66 13.86
C PRO A 30 -0.51 18.89 15.00
N LYS A 31 -0.47 19.47 16.18
CA LYS A 31 0.14 18.90 17.39
C LYS A 31 -0.89 18.11 18.20
N TYR A 32 -1.24 16.93 17.72
CA TYR A 32 -2.21 16.01 18.33
C TYR A 32 -1.69 14.57 18.29
N THR A 33 -2.14 13.73 19.23
CA THR A 33 -2.07 12.28 19.06
C THR A 33 -3.01 11.88 17.91
N MET A 34 -2.84 10.69 17.29
CA MET A 34 -3.75 10.21 16.24
C MET A 34 -5.21 10.20 16.74
N TYR A 35 -5.45 9.71 17.96
CA TYR A 35 -6.77 9.76 18.60
C TYR A 35 -7.27 11.19 18.80
N GLY A 36 -6.41 12.08 19.30
CA GLY A 36 -6.74 13.48 19.49
C GLY A 36 -7.13 14.17 18.19
N TYR A 37 -6.44 13.86 17.11
CA TYR A 37 -6.69 14.43 15.78
C TYR A 37 -8.07 14.05 15.24
N ILE A 38 -8.38 12.75 15.18
CA ILE A 38 -9.70 12.31 14.70
C ILE A 38 -10.85 12.81 15.57
N ARG A 39 -10.63 12.88 16.88
CA ARG A 39 -11.62 13.43 17.83
C ARG A 39 -11.87 14.91 17.54
N GLU A 40 -10.82 15.69 17.33
CA GLU A 40 -10.92 17.12 17.04
C GLU A 40 -11.59 17.37 15.68
N CYS A 41 -11.23 16.59 14.65
CA CYS A 41 -11.87 16.66 13.33
C CYS A 41 -13.39 16.37 13.39
N ASN A 42 -13.83 15.51 14.30
CA ASN A 42 -15.22 15.03 14.33
C ASN A 42 -16.05 15.55 15.51
N LYS A 43 -15.54 16.43 16.37
CA LYS A 43 -16.25 16.89 17.57
C LYS A 43 -17.63 17.51 17.35
N ASN A 44 -17.89 18.02 16.16
CA ASN A 44 -19.18 18.60 15.77
C ASN A 44 -20.04 17.65 14.89
N ASN A 45 -19.61 16.41 14.68
CA ASN A 45 -20.24 15.45 13.80
C ASN A 45 -20.44 14.09 14.48
N LEU A 46 -20.64 14.10 15.82
CA LEU A 46 -20.72 12.87 16.61
C LEU A 46 -21.90 11.95 16.23
N ASP A 47 -22.92 12.48 15.61
CA ASP A 47 -24.10 11.78 15.08
C ASP A 47 -23.87 11.18 13.67
N ARG A 48 -22.82 11.58 12.96
CA ARG A 48 -22.46 10.98 11.65
C ARG A 48 -21.87 9.58 11.84
N TYR A 49 -22.05 8.75 10.82
CA TYR A 49 -21.47 7.40 10.83
C TYR A 49 -19.95 7.43 10.62
N ALA A 50 -19.23 6.70 11.47
CA ALA A 50 -17.78 6.53 11.44
C ALA A 50 -17.35 5.19 10.86
N LEU A 51 -18.08 4.10 11.21
CA LEU A 51 -17.75 2.74 10.83
C LEU A 51 -18.98 1.99 10.36
N ARG A 52 -18.78 1.12 9.37
CA ARG A 52 -19.79 0.15 8.89
C ARG A 52 -19.14 -1.21 8.71
N PHE A 53 -19.79 -2.22 9.29
CA PHE A 53 -19.39 -3.61 9.14
C PHE A 53 -20.64 -4.49 8.90
N GLY A 54 -20.77 -5.05 7.71
CA GLY A 54 -22.00 -5.68 7.30
C GLY A 54 -23.18 -4.69 7.34
N ARG A 55 -24.19 -4.98 8.15
CA ARG A 55 -25.34 -4.08 8.41
C ARG A 55 -25.16 -3.19 9.62
N LYS A 56 -24.17 -3.47 10.46
CA LYS A 56 -23.91 -2.68 11.67
C LYS A 56 -23.18 -1.40 11.31
N ARG A 57 -23.62 -0.30 11.88
CA ARG A 57 -23.03 1.02 11.73
C ARG A 57 -22.80 1.61 13.11
N TYR A 58 -21.74 2.40 13.23
CA TYR A 58 -21.39 3.12 14.44
C TYR A 58 -21.27 4.60 14.09
N THR A 59 -21.88 5.46 14.89
CA THR A 59 -21.64 6.90 14.81
C THR A 59 -20.26 7.26 15.34
N TYR A 60 -19.77 8.48 15.05
CA TYR A 60 -18.53 8.97 15.65
C TYR A 60 -18.59 9.03 17.18
N GLY A 61 -19.76 9.37 17.74
CA GLY A 61 -19.98 9.30 19.20
C GLY A 61 -19.78 7.90 19.75
N GLU A 62 -20.47 6.89 19.17
CA GLU A 62 -20.31 5.49 19.55
C GLU A 62 -18.90 4.97 19.33
N PHE A 63 -18.25 5.40 18.24
CA PHE A 63 -16.87 5.01 17.94
C PHE A 63 -15.88 5.55 18.99
N ILE A 64 -15.99 6.82 19.38
CA ILE A 64 -15.17 7.42 20.42
C ILE A 64 -15.42 6.74 21.78
N ASP A 65 -16.66 6.44 22.12
CA ASP A 65 -17.02 5.72 23.36
C ASP A 65 -16.44 4.30 23.38
N LEU A 66 -16.42 3.61 22.23
CA LEU A 66 -15.78 2.31 22.11
C LEU A 66 -14.27 2.41 22.28
N ILE A 67 -13.61 3.40 21.66
CA ILE A 67 -12.18 3.65 21.87
C ILE A 67 -11.88 3.83 23.36
N ASP A 68 -12.69 4.59 24.07
CA ASP A 68 -12.53 4.82 25.52
C ASP A 68 -12.68 3.53 26.32
N ARG A 69 -13.64 2.69 25.98
CA ARG A 69 -13.85 1.39 26.64
C ARG A 69 -12.68 0.44 26.39
N TYR A 70 -12.17 0.37 25.15
CA TYR A 70 -11.02 -0.47 24.81
C TYR A 70 -9.73 0.04 25.49
N ALA A 71 -9.53 1.34 25.54
CA ALA A 71 -8.41 1.95 26.25
C ALA A 71 -8.40 1.58 27.76
N LYS A 72 -9.58 1.61 28.41
CA LYS A 72 -9.76 1.12 29.79
C LYS A 72 -9.46 -0.39 29.89
N GLY A 73 -9.87 -1.18 28.92
CA GLY A 73 -9.59 -2.61 28.87
C GLY A 73 -8.09 -2.90 28.81
N PHE A 74 -7.35 -2.18 27.97
CA PHE A 74 -5.88 -2.30 27.90
C PHE A 74 -5.21 -1.85 29.19
N ALA A 75 -5.69 -0.76 29.81
CA ALA A 75 -5.21 -0.33 31.12
C ALA A 75 -5.45 -1.40 32.20
N ALA A 76 -6.61 -2.10 32.18
CA ALA A 76 -6.92 -3.22 33.05
C ALA A 76 -6.02 -4.45 32.83
N MET A 77 -5.62 -4.69 31.58
CA MET A 77 -4.63 -5.71 31.23
C MET A 77 -3.21 -5.37 31.70
N GLY A 78 -2.99 -4.16 32.18
CA GLY A 78 -1.66 -3.69 32.61
C GLY A 78 -0.84 -3.05 31.50
N ILE A 79 -1.43 -2.76 30.33
CA ILE A 79 -0.76 -2.02 29.25
C ILE A 79 -0.60 -0.55 29.65
N ARG A 80 0.58 0.00 29.41
CA ARG A 80 0.98 1.35 29.81
C ARG A 80 1.58 2.10 28.61
N LYS A 81 1.82 3.39 28.81
CA LYS A 81 2.54 4.24 27.88
C LYS A 81 3.90 3.61 27.51
N GLY A 82 4.20 3.55 26.21
CA GLY A 82 5.43 2.98 25.66
C GLY A 82 5.40 1.46 25.46
N ASP A 83 4.42 0.75 26.03
CA ASP A 83 4.26 -0.69 25.76
C ASP A 83 3.91 -0.91 24.28
N ARG A 84 4.44 -1.97 23.69
CA ARG A 84 4.17 -2.38 22.31
C ARG A 84 3.17 -3.53 22.28
N VAL A 85 2.12 -3.38 21.51
CA VAL A 85 1.06 -4.38 21.37
C VAL A 85 0.99 -4.86 19.91
N ALA A 86 1.35 -6.12 19.69
CA ALA A 86 1.26 -6.73 18.36
C ALA A 86 -0.20 -6.93 17.94
N LEU A 87 -0.55 -6.44 16.78
CA LEU A 87 -1.87 -6.55 16.18
C LEU A 87 -1.81 -7.44 14.94
N LEU A 88 -2.31 -8.67 15.06
CA LEU A 88 -2.43 -9.63 13.96
C LEU A 88 -3.89 -9.71 13.53
N LEU A 89 -4.39 -8.62 12.95
CA LEU A 89 -5.81 -8.41 12.68
C LEU A 89 -6.07 -8.09 11.20
N PRO A 90 -7.14 -8.63 10.60
CA PRO A 90 -7.66 -8.12 9.33
C PRO A 90 -8.41 -6.80 9.57
N ASN A 91 -8.91 -6.17 8.49
CA ASN A 91 -9.73 -4.95 8.59
C ASN A 91 -11.07 -5.26 9.27
N LEU A 92 -11.16 -4.95 10.54
CA LEU A 92 -12.35 -5.10 11.41
C LEU A 92 -12.59 -3.79 12.14
N PRO A 93 -13.81 -3.50 12.60
CA PRO A 93 -14.04 -2.38 13.53
C PRO A 93 -13.11 -2.42 14.75
N GLU A 94 -12.89 -3.62 15.30
CA GLU A 94 -11.98 -3.82 16.43
C GLU A 94 -10.54 -3.38 16.12
N SER A 95 -10.04 -3.65 14.90
CA SER A 95 -8.68 -3.27 14.51
C SER A 95 -8.49 -1.77 14.62
N THR A 96 -9.40 -1.01 14.02
CA THR A 96 -9.40 0.46 14.04
C THR A 96 -9.59 1.02 15.46
N ILE A 97 -10.55 0.47 16.21
CA ILE A 97 -10.84 0.89 17.60
C ILE A 97 -9.61 0.64 18.49
N ILE A 98 -8.97 -0.52 18.37
CA ILE A 98 -7.80 -0.90 19.17
C ILE A 98 -6.61 -0.01 18.90
N ILE A 99 -6.32 0.30 17.64
CA ILE A 99 -5.22 1.22 17.28
C ILE A 99 -5.39 2.57 17.98
N TYR A 100 -6.58 3.17 17.91
CA TYR A 100 -6.82 4.45 18.57
C TYR A 100 -6.90 4.33 20.10
N ALA A 101 -7.35 3.20 20.62
CA ALA A 101 -7.37 2.95 22.07
C ALA A 101 -5.96 2.84 22.66
N LEU A 102 -5.05 2.16 21.98
CA LEU A 102 -3.64 2.08 22.35
C LEU A 102 -2.99 3.47 22.26
N ASN A 103 -3.19 4.18 21.15
CA ASN A 103 -2.68 5.53 20.97
C ASN A 103 -3.20 6.50 22.05
N LYS A 104 -4.48 6.37 22.46
CA LYS A 104 -5.06 7.18 23.53
C LYS A 104 -4.32 7.04 24.86
N ILE A 105 -3.84 5.84 25.19
CA ILE A 105 -3.07 5.59 26.43
C ILE A 105 -1.55 5.70 26.24
N GLY A 106 -1.09 6.05 25.04
CA GLY A 106 0.33 6.19 24.70
C GLY A 106 1.06 4.86 24.50
N ALA A 107 0.34 3.76 24.33
CA ALA A 107 0.91 2.49 23.90
C ALA A 107 1.07 2.47 22.36
N ILE A 108 2.01 1.69 21.89
CA ILE A 108 2.39 1.59 20.48
C ILE A 108 1.71 0.38 19.86
N SER A 109 0.94 0.58 18.80
CA SER A 109 0.42 -0.53 17.98
C SER A 109 1.48 -1.03 17.02
N ASP A 110 1.81 -2.31 17.08
CA ASP A 110 2.69 -2.99 16.12
C ASP A 110 1.84 -3.83 15.17
N ASN A 111 1.66 -3.33 13.93
CA ASN A 111 0.72 -3.87 12.96
C ASN A 111 1.40 -4.92 12.10
N ILE A 112 1.19 -6.19 12.40
CA ILE A 112 1.80 -7.34 11.74
C ILE A 112 0.79 -7.97 10.77
N ASP A 113 1.27 -8.34 9.57
CA ASP A 113 0.46 -9.09 8.60
C ASP A 113 -0.05 -10.39 9.22
N PRO A 114 -1.38 -10.55 9.42
CA PRO A 114 -1.98 -11.72 10.04
C PRO A 114 -1.79 -13.02 9.23
N THR A 115 -1.38 -12.92 7.95
CA THR A 115 -1.09 -14.06 7.08
C THR A 115 0.37 -14.50 7.14
N SER A 116 1.19 -13.83 7.96
CA SER A 116 2.61 -14.17 8.13
C SER A 116 2.80 -15.60 8.62
N LYS A 117 3.83 -16.27 8.12
CA LYS A 117 4.24 -17.59 8.61
C LYS A 117 4.80 -17.48 10.03
N GLU A 118 4.79 -18.60 10.75
CA GLU A 118 5.22 -18.72 12.14
C GLU A 118 6.59 -18.10 12.43
N ASP A 119 7.61 -18.42 11.62
CA ASP A 119 8.98 -17.90 11.81
C ASP A 119 9.05 -16.38 11.66
N ARG A 120 8.25 -15.83 10.75
CA ARG A 120 8.16 -14.39 10.55
C ARG A 120 7.42 -13.71 11.70
N MET A 121 6.39 -14.35 12.25
CA MET A 121 5.71 -13.84 13.45
C MET A 121 6.65 -13.82 14.65
N LYS A 122 7.38 -14.93 14.90
CA LYS A 122 8.39 -14.98 15.96
C LYS A 122 9.42 -13.86 15.83
N TYR A 123 9.94 -13.68 14.60
CA TYR A 123 10.89 -12.60 14.32
C TYR A 123 10.37 -11.22 14.70
N PHE A 124 9.13 -10.87 14.32
CA PHE A 124 8.57 -9.58 14.66
C PHE A 124 8.31 -9.42 16.16
N LEU A 125 7.69 -10.42 16.80
CA LEU A 125 7.39 -10.37 18.24
C LEU A 125 8.66 -10.17 19.08
N GLU A 126 9.76 -10.82 18.69
CA GLU A 126 11.07 -10.69 19.34
C GLU A 126 11.72 -9.34 19.06
N LYS A 127 11.84 -8.99 17.74
CA LYS A 127 12.50 -7.75 17.31
C LYS A 127 11.84 -6.52 17.92
N GLU A 128 10.51 -6.47 17.91
CA GLU A 128 9.75 -5.32 18.41
C GLU A 128 9.53 -5.34 19.91
N LYS A 129 10.04 -6.34 20.65
CA LYS A 129 9.94 -6.43 22.13
C LYS A 129 8.51 -6.25 22.62
N VAL A 130 7.60 -7.01 22.05
CA VAL A 130 6.15 -6.90 22.25
C VAL A 130 5.75 -7.24 23.69
N ASN A 131 4.83 -6.48 24.30
CA ASN A 131 4.34 -6.67 25.67
C ASN A 131 3.01 -7.45 25.73
N ALA A 132 2.22 -7.41 24.64
CA ALA A 132 0.95 -8.13 24.53
C ALA A 132 0.61 -8.39 23.06
N ILE A 133 -0.26 -9.37 22.83
CA ILE A 133 -0.72 -9.74 21.49
C ILE A 133 -2.22 -9.56 21.41
N VAL A 134 -2.70 -8.96 20.32
CA VAL A 134 -4.09 -8.99 19.88
C VAL A 134 -4.15 -9.70 18.55
N CYS A 135 -4.91 -10.76 18.46
CA CYS A 135 -5.00 -11.54 17.23
C CYS A 135 -6.44 -11.92 16.87
N PHE A 136 -6.65 -12.14 15.58
CA PHE A 136 -7.86 -12.72 15.07
C PHE A 136 -7.93 -14.22 15.45
N ASP A 137 -9.10 -14.74 15.78
CA ASP A 137 -9.27 -16.12 16.26
C ASP A 137 -8.66 -17.19 15.33
N LYS A 138 -8.79 -16.99 14.02
CA LYS A 138 -8.19 -17.89 13.03
C LYS A 138 -6.67 -17.84 13.07
N VAL A 139 -6.08 -16.67 13.23
CA VAL A 139 -4.61 -16.48 13.37
C VAL A 139 -4.09 -17.13 14.65
N TYR A 140 -4.86 -16.99 15.76
CA TYR A 140 -4.51 -17.68 16.99
C TYR A 140 -4.38 -19.18 16.79
N GLU A 141 -5.39 -19.84 16.21
CA GLU A 141 -5.39 -21.29 16.04
C GLU A 141 -4.35 -21.80 15.00
N THR A 142 -4.12 -21.03 13.93
CA THR A 142 -3.21 -21.47 12.86
C THR A 142 -1.75 -21.20 13.15
N SER A 143 -1.44 -20.19 13.98
CA SER A 143 -0.07 -19.68 14.11
C SER A 143 0.35 -19.40 15.56
N ILE A 144 -0.46 -18.69 16.35
CA ILE A 144 -0.04 -18.26 17.70
C ILE A 144 0.00 -19.46 18.67
N LYS A 145 -0.97 -20.35 18.57
CA LYS A 145 -1.10 -21.51 19.47
C LYS A 145 0.10 -22.46 19.40
N SER A 146 0.69 -22.63 18.22
CA SER A 146 1.88 -23.49 18.04
C SER A 146 3.13 -22.92 18.71
N ILE A 147 3.18 -21.60 18.90
CA ILE A 147 4.32 -20.88 19.46
C ILE A 147 4.08 -20.34 20.88
N GLU A 148 2.98 -20.73 21.55
CA GLU A 148 2.64 -20.23 22.91
C GLU A 148 3.78 -20.40 23.90
N ASN A 149 4.44 -21.56 23.91
CA ASN A 149 5.57 -21.83 24.82
C ASN A 149 6.75 -20.86 24.55
N TYR A 150 7.03 -20.55 23.29
CA TYR A 150 8.05 -19.59 22.93
C TYR A 150 7.67 -18.17 23.36
N ILE A 151 6.43 -17.76 23.08
CA ILE A 151 5.88 -16.45 23.45
C ILE A 151 5.99 -16.22 24.97
N TYR A 152 5.64 -17.22 25.78
CA TYR A 152 5.68 -17.10 27.21
C TYR A 152 7.09 -17.20 27.80
N ASN A 153 7.85 -18.25 27.45
CA ASN A 153 9.12 -18.55 28.10
C ASN A 153 10.28 -17.71 27.57
N GLU A 154 10.31 -17.39 26.28
CA GLU A 154 11.42 -16.65 25.68
C GLU A 154 11.11 -15.15 25.58
N LEU A 155 9.87 -14.78 25.24
CA LEU A 155 9.50 -13.37 25.06
C LEU A 155 8.84 -12.74 26.32
N ASN A 156 8.50 -13.53 27.34
CA ASN A 156 7.80 -13.10 28.55
C ASN A 156 6.45 -12.41 28.28
N ILE A 157 5.76 -12.80 27.19
CA ILE A 157 4.45 -12.29 26.85
C ILE A 157 3.38 -13.20 27.46
N ASP A 158 2.63 -12.67 28.43
CA ASP A 158 1.60 -13.40 29.17
C ASP A 158 0.16 -12.94 28.84
N LYS A 159 -0.01 -12.03 27.89
CA LYS A 159 -1.31 -11.40 27.56
C LYS A 159 -1.65 -11.56 26.08
N VAL A 160 -2.75 -12.26 25.80
CA VAL A 160 -3.28 -12.43 24.44
C VAL A 160 -4.76 -12.09 24.43
N LEU A 161 -5.16 -11.08 23.65
CA LEU A 161 -6.55 -10.74 23.38
C LEU A 161 -6.97 -11.34 22.03
N ILE A 162 -8.07 -12.07 22.00
CA ILE A 162 -8.61 -12.67 20.79
C ILE A 162 -9.88 -11.96 20.36
N THR A 163 -9.92 -11.52 19.09
CA THR A 163 -11.08 -10.95 18.41
C THR A 163 -11.66 -11.94 17.40
N LYS A 164 -12.94 -11.81 17.11
CA LYS A 164 -13.68 -12.66 16.15
C LYS A 164 -14.54 -11.79 15.25
N ILE A 165 -14.78 -12.24 14.04
CA ILE A 165 -15.69 -11.56 13.11
C ILE A 165 -17.10 -11.37 13.72
N THR A 166 -17.52 -12.31 14.59
CA THR A 166 -18.82 -12.27 15.24
C THR A 166 -18.93 -11.24 16.37
N ASP A 167 -17.85 -10.66 16.83
CA ASP A 167 -17.85 -9.65 17.90
C ASP A 167 -18.44 -8.32 17.39
N SER A 168 -18.23 -8.00 16.12
CA SER A 168 -18.76 -6.80 15.45
C SER A 168 -20.01 -7.03 14.63
N LEU A 169 -20.46 -8.28 14.41
CA LEU A 169 -21.69 -8.54 13.65
C LEU A 169 -22.94 -8.34 14.52
N PRO A 170 -24.07 -7.89 13.94
CA PRO A 170 -25.38 -7.98 14.59
C PRO A 170 -25.71 -9.42 14.99
N MET A 171 -26.52 -9.58 16.03
CA MET A 171 -26.83 -10.89 16.62
C MET A 171 -27.30 -11.93 15.57
N ILE A 172 -28.19 -11.54 14.65
CA ILE A 172 -28.72 -12.41 13.60
C ILE A 172 -27.61 -12.81 12.62
N GLU A 173 -26.82 -11.85 12.13
CA GLU A 173 -25.70 -12.10 11.19
C GLU A 173 -24.61 -12.95 11.87
N SER A 174 -24.33 -12.70 13.14
CA SER A 174 -23.42 -13.48 13.96
C SER A 174 -23.89 -14.94 14.10
N ALA A 175 -25.19 -15.16 14.32
CA ALA A 175 -25.76 -16.49 14.36
C ALA A 175 -25.67 -17.20 12.99
N MET A 176 -26.03 -16.51 11.92
CA MET A 176 -25.92 -17.04 10.55
C MET A 176 -24.46 -17.38 10.19
N TYR A 177 -23.51 -16.52 10.55
CA TYR A 177 -22.09 -16.77 10.34
C TYR A 177 -21.63 -18.04 11.06
N ARG A 178 -22.00 -18.20 12.35
CA ARG A 178 -21.66 -19.39 13.14
C ARG A 178 -22.30 -20.67 12.58
N MET A 179 -23.49 -20.57 11.98
CA MET A 179 -24.13 -21.72 11.33
C MET A 179 -23.42 -22.11 10.03
N LYS A 180 -23.10 -21.12 9.18
CA LYS A 180 -22.46 -21.34 7.89
C LYS A 180 -21.02 -21.88 8.03
N TYR A 181 -20.29 -21.40 9.02
CA TYR A 181 -18.89 -21.74 9.27
C TYR A 181 -18.73 -22.57 10.55
N ARG A 182 -19.68 -23.51 10.78
CA ARG A 182 -19.76 -24.31 12.01
C ARG A 182 -18.49 -25.13 12.29
N ASP A 183 -17.85 -25.62 11.23
CA ASP A 183 -16.64 -26.44 11.32
C ASP A 183 -15.35 -25.58 11.42
N GLU A 184 -15.45 -24.30 11.09
CA GLU A 184 -14.38 -23.30 11.23
C GLU A 184 -14.42 -22.58 12.59
N ASN A 185 -15.32 -22.94 13.49
CA ASN A 185 -15.44 -22.33 14.82
C ASN A 185 -14.32 -22.80 15.75
N ILE A 186 -13.23 -22.12 15.59
CA ILE A 186 -11.92 -22.48 16.08
C ILE A 186 -11.79 -22.21 17.60
N VAL A 187 -12.44 -21.21 18.14
CA VAL A 187 -12.33 -20.88 19.58
C VAL A 187 -13.68 -21.00 20.27
N LYS A 188 -14.09 -22.21 20.61
CA LYS A 188 -15.36 -22.45 21.32
C LYS A 188 -15.37 -21.91 22.75
N ARG A 189 -14.24 -21.78 23.42
CA ARG A 189 -14.09 -21.25 24.77
C ARG A 189 -12.69 -20.64 24.96
N VAL A 190 -12.57 -19.35 24.72
CA VAL A 190 -11.39 -18.60 25.16
C VAL A 190 -11.73 -17.97 26.51
N SER A 191 -11.45 -18.63 27.59
CA SER A 191 -11.67 -18.11 28.94
C SER A 191 -10.75 -18.73 30.00
N THR A 192 -9.71 -19.45 29.60
CA THR A 192 -8.79 -20.04 30.57
C THR A 192 -7.37 -19.75 30.13
N SER A 193 -6.52 -19.41 31.13
CA SER A 193 -5.08 -19.45 30.94
C SER A 193 -4.67 -20.82 30.40
N TYR A 194 -4.11 -20.86 29.21
CA TYR A 194 -3.46 -22.06 28.71
C TYR A 194 -2.03 -22.02 29.25
N GLY A 195 -1.72 -22.90 30.18
CA GLY A 195 -0.49 -22.77 30.94
C GLY A 195 -0.44 -21.45 31.73
N ASN A 196 0.54 -20.62 31.41
CA ASN A 196 0.78 -19.33 32.10
C ASN A 196 0.34 -18.11 31.26
N ILE A 197 -0.24 -18.28 30.07
CA ILE A 197 -0.73 -17.18 29.25
C ILE A 197 -2.18 -16.84 29.61
N ASN A 198 -2.44 -15.57 29.87
CA ASN A 198 -3.79 -15.07 30.07
C ASN A 198 -4.45 -14.75 28.74
N ILE A 199 -5.43 -15.56 28.35
CA ILE A 199 -6.19 -15.36 27.13
C ILE A 199 -7.48 -14.62 27.45
N PHE A 200 -7.69 -13.47 26.77
CA PHE A 200 -8.87 -12.63 26.91
C PHE A 200 -9.75 -12.74 25.67
N GLY A 201 -11.01 -13.08 25.85
CA GLY A 201 -12.03 -12.83 24.82
C GLY A 201 -12.59 -11.41 24.99
N ILE A 202 -13.12 -10.83 23.89
CA ILE A 202 -13.57 -9.44 23.86
C ILE A 202 -14.59 -9.11 24.96
N ASN A 203 -15.52 -10.00 25.25
CA ASN A 203 -16.54 -9.78 26.28
C ASN A 203 -15.95 -9.65 27.69
N ARG A 204 -14.98 -10.49 28.05
CA ARG A 204 -14.26 -10.40 29.33
C ARG A 204 -13.46 -9.11 29.40
N PHE A 205 -12.71 -8.83 28.34
CA PHE A 205 -11.92 -7.62 28.22
C PHE A 205 -12.75 -6.35 28.41
N LEU A 206 -13.91 -6.25 27.75
CA LEU A 206 -14.82 -5.10 27.89
C LEU A 206 -15.54 -5.07 29.24
N ASN A 207 -15.77 -6.20 29.90
CA ASN A 207 -16.32 -6.22 31.25
C ASN A 207 -15.32 -5.68 32.27
N ASP A 208 -14.07 -6.10 32.19
CA ASP A 208 -13.00 -5.65 33.09
C ASP A 208 -12.73 -4.14 32.92
N SER A 209 -12.98 -3.58 31.73
CA SER A 209 -12.83 -2.16 31.45
C SER A 209 -13.74 -1.23 32.26
N ARG A 210 -14.86 -1.74 32.81
CA ARG A 210 -15.84 -0.93 33.56
C ARG A 210 -15.29 -0.30 34.85
N TYR A 211 -14.29 -0.92 35.41
CA TYR A 211 -13.73 -0.54 36.70
C TYR A 211 -12.45 0.29 36.63
N GLN A 212 -12.03 0.60 35.38
CA GLN A 212 -10.79 1.33 35.17
C GLN A 212 -11.03 2.79 34.78
N VAL A 213 -10.20 3.66 35.33
CA VAL A 213 -10.09 5.05 34.87
C VAL A 213 -9.08 5.08 33.73
N CYS A 214 -9.48 5.60 32.59
CA CYS A 214 -8.60 5.79 31.45
C CYS A 214 -8.06 7.21 31.47
N TYR A 215 -6.76 7.35 31.34
CA TYR A 215 -6.13 8.64 31.05
C TYR A 215 -5.97 8.80 29.55
N THR A 216 -5.93 10.04 29.09
CA THR A 216 -5.55 10.36 27.71
C THR A 216 -4.09 10.79 27.72
N ASN A 217 -3.23 10.10 26.97
CA ASN A 217 -1.84 10.49 26.82
C ASN A 217 -1.79 11.87 26.16
N PRO A 218 -1.13 12.87 26.77
CA PRO A 218 -0.93 14.15 26.11
C PRO A 218 -0.05 13.97 24.87
N TYR A 219 -0.23 14.82 23.88
CA TYR A 219 0.67 14.88 22.74
C TYR A 219 2.10 15.18 23.19
N VAL A 220 3.03 14.41 22.68
CA VAL A 220 4.47 14.61 22.82
C VAL A 220 5.08 14.57 21.43
N GLU A 221 5.88 15.56 21.09
CA GLU A 221 6.53 15.68 19.79
C GLU A 221 7.50 14.51 19.54
N ASN A 222 7.49 13.95 18.33
CA ASN A 222 8.31 12.82 17.90
C ASN A 222 8.07 11.50 18.68
N GLU A 223 6.98 11.39 19.44
CA GLU A 223 6.64 10.15 20.12
C GLU A 223 6.11 9.11 19.12
N VAL A 224 6.79 7.95 19.03
CA VAL A 224 6.34 6.83 18.17
C VAL A 224 4.99 6.33 18.67
N ALA A 225 4.04 6.26 17.77
CA ALA A 225 2.65 5.91 18.04
C ALA A 225 2.24 4.55 17.46
N THR A 226 2.88 4.16 16.38
CA THR A 226 2.57 2.91 15.67
C THR A 226 3.78 2.40 14.91
N ILE A 227 3.80 1.10 14.66
CA ILE A 227 4.80 0.41 13.83
C ILE A 227 4.04 -0.35 12.74
N CYS A 228 4.52 -0.26 11.51
CA CYS A 228 4.15 -1.11 10.40
C CYS A 228 5.38 -1.82 9.83
N HIS A 229 5.18 -2.80 8.97
CA HIS A 229 6.28 -3.57 8.39
C HIS A 229 6.19 -3.58 6.87
N SER A 230 7.32 -3.34 6.21
CA SER A 230 7.40 -3.50 4.75
C SER A 230 7.96 -4.86 4.37
N SER A 231 7.69 -5.31 3.15
CA SER A 231 8.18 -6.61 2.66
C SER A 231 9.70 -6.68 2.47
N GLY A 232 10.39 -5.53 2.54
CA GLY A 232 11.84 -5.43 2.30
C GLY A 232 12.27 -5.97 0.92
N THR A 233 13.00 -5.19 0.14
CA THR A 233 13.56 -5.66 -1.16
C THR A 233 14.65 -6.72 -0.96
N THR A 234 15.30 -6.73 0.21
CA THR A 234 16.36 -7.68 0.60
C THR A 234 15.82 -8.98 1.22
N GLY A 235 14.49 -9.12 1.34
CA GLY A 235 13.86 -10.30 1.95
C GLY A 235 13.71 -10.24 3.47
N VAL A 236 14.46 -9.39 4.17
CA VAL A 236 14.26 -9.10 5.59
C VAL A 236 13.22 -7.97 5.70
N PRO A 237 12.13 -8.17 6.46
CA PRO A 237 11.15 -7.12 6.66
C PRO A 237 11.76 -5.92 7.37
N LYS A 238 11.42 -4.71 6.90
CA LYS A 238 11.84 -3.49 7.57
C LYS A 238 10.77 -3.03 8.55
N THR A 239 11.20 -2.64 9.74
CA THR A 239 10.38 -1.94 10.74
C THR A 239 10.18 -0.50 10.29
N ILE A 240 8.96 -0.02 10.32
CA ILE A 240 8.56 1.36 9.95
C ILE A 240 7.86 1.98 11.17
N PRO A 241 8.60 2.54 12.12
CA PRO A 241 8.02 3.29 13.22
C PRO A 241 7.47 4.62 12.69
N SER A 242 6.32 5.03 13.23
CA SER A 242 5.65 6.26 12.84
C SER A 242 5.23 7.04 14.08
N THR A 243 5.53 8.32 14.09
CA THR A 243 5.08 9.23 15.15
C THR A 243 3.62 9.65 14.93
N ASN A 244 3.03 10.28 15.92
CA ASN A 244 1.71 10.88 15.77
C ASN A 244 1.68 11.89 14.61
N GLU A 245 2.73 12.70 14.48
CA GLU A 245 2.87 13.70 13.42
C GLU A 245 2.95 13.06 12.06
N ASN A 246 3.73 11.99 11.92
CA ASN A 246 3.90 11.30 10.64
C ASN A 246 2.54 10.84 10.07
N VAL A 247 1.72 10.22 10.93
CA VAL A 247 0.41 9.69 10.52
C VAL A 247 -0.60 10.83 10.29
N ASN A 248 -0.68 11.79 11.22
CA ASN A 248 -1.58 12.95 11.10
C ASN A 248 -1.24 13.80 9.87
N PHE A 249 0.04 13.89 9.50
CA PHE A 249 0.49 14.72 8.39
C PHE A 249 -0.06 14.23 7.04
N ILE A 250 -0.23 12.93 6.84
CA ILE A 250 -0.90 12.39 5.64
C ILE A 250 -2.32 12.97 5.52
N ALA A 251 -3.12 12.85 6.57
CA ALA A 251 -4.48 13.39 6.56
C ALA A 251 -4.51 14.92 6.40
N PHE A 252 -3.60 15.61 7.08
CA PHE A 252 -3.46 17.06 7.00
C PHE A 252 -3.11 17.53 5.59
N GLN A 253 -2.16 16.86 4.89
CA GLN A 253 -1.82 17.15 3.49
C GLN A 253 -3.03 17.05 2.57
N HIS A 254 -3.84 16.01 2.71
CA HIS A 254 -5.08 15.85 1.94
C HIS A 254 -6.10 16.93 2.26
N GLN A 255 -6.24 17.32 3.53
CA GLN A 255 -7.19 18.36 3.96
C GLN A 255 -6.82 19.75 3.45
N ILE A 256 -5.51 20.09 3.36
CA ILE A 256 -5.05 21.37 2.84
C ILE A 256 -4.79 21.37 1.33
N SER A 257 -4.87 20.21 0.67
CA SER A 257 -4.75 20.09 -0.79
C SER A 257 -5.98 20.63 -1.53
N ASN A 258 -5.87 20.69 -2.86
CA ASN A 258 -6.97 21.08 -3.73
C ASN A 258 -7.97 19.95 -4.04
N ILE A 259 -7.83 18.78 -3.38
CA ILE A 259 -8.76 17.67 -3.57
C ILE A 259 -10.08 18.00 -2.88
N ASP A 260 -11.18 17.87 -3.62
CA ASP A 260 -12.52 18.11 -3.10
C ASP A 260 -13.17 16.83 -2.57
N TYR A 261 -13.09 16.63 -1.25
CA TYR A 261 -13.78 15.52 -0.56
C TYR A 261 -15.21 15.86 -0.13
N SER A 262 -15.76 17.04 -0.47
CA SER A 262 -17.08 17.49 0.05
C SER A 262 -18.24 16.56 -0.30
N ARG A 263 -18.15 15.87 -1.44
CA ARG A 263 -19.15 14.90 -1.92
C ARG A 263 -18.90 13.47 -1.44
N VAL A 264 -17.73 13.18 -0.92
CA VAL A 264 -17.39 11.87 -0.38
C VAL A 264 -18.04 11.69 0.99
N LYS A 265 -18.76 10.58 1.19
CA LYS A 265 -19.43 10.25 2.46
C LYS A 265 -18.97 8.91 3.02
N THR A 266 -18.57 7.99 2.15
CA THR A 266 -18.22 6.63 2.48
C THR A 266 -16.92 6.23 1.81
N PHE A 267 -16.07 5.53 2.53
CA PHE A 267 -14.79 5.02 2.04
C PHE A 267 -14.76 3.49 2.17
N LEU A 268 -14.54 2.78 1.08
CA LEU A 268 -14.37 1.33 1.11
C LEU A 268 -12.94 0.97 1.55
N HIS A 269 -12.81 0.48 2.78
CA HIS A 269 -11.52 0.12 3.36
C HIS A 269 -11.16 -1.33 3.03
N VAL A 270 -10.45 -1.53 1.94
CA VAL A 270 -10.01 -2.83 1.42
C VAL A 270 -8.50 -3.02 1.48
N LEU A 271 -7.75 -1.92 1.50
CA LEU A 271 -6.30 -1.99 1.68
C LEU A 271 -5.98 -2.50 3.08
N PRO A 272 -4.99 -3.41 3.22
CA PRO A 272 -4.64 -3.96 4.51
C PRO A 272 -4.25 -2.88 5.53
N GLY A 273 -4.96 -2.83 6.67
CA GLY A 273 -4.70 -1.85 7.74
C GLY A 273 -3.36 -2.05 8.47
N PHE A 274 -2.69 -3.19 8.27
CA PHE A 274 -1.33 -3.43 8.77
C PHE A 274 -0.23 -2.85 7.86
N ALA A 275 -0.57 -2.39 6.66
CA ALA A 275 0.35 -1.74 5.72
C ALA A 275 0.09 -0.23 5.69
N GLN A 276 1.14 0.59 5.55
CA GLN A 276 1.03 2.05 5.64
C GLN A 276 0.00 2.66 4.71
N PHE A 277 -0.13 2.17 3.48
CA PHE A 277 -1.13 2.69 2.54
C PHE A 277 -2.57 2.46 3.04
N GLY A 278 -2.85 1.29 3.60
CA GLY A 278 -4.15 1.02 4.23
C GLY A 278 -4.34 1.75 5.56
N PHE A 279 -3.28 1.91 6.33
CA PHE A 279 -3.29 2.54 7.63
C PHE A 279 -3.47 4.06 7.54
N SER A 280 -2.54 4.76 6.87
CA SER A 280 -2.51 6.23 6.85
C SER A 280 -3.42 6.84 5.79
N ASP A 281 -3.32 6.36 4.53
CA ASP A 281 -4.05 6.96 3.40
C ASP A 281 -5.50 6.47 3.29
N SER A 282 -5.86 5.35 3.95
CA SER A 282 -7.23 4.86 3.94
C SER A 282 -7.88 5.06 5.30
N MET A 283 -7.47 4.30 6.32
CA MET A 283 -8.13 4.31 7.64
C MET A 283 -8.03 5.68 8.33
N HIS A 284 -6.82 6.20 8.56
CA HIS A 284 -6.64 7.43 9.31
C HIS A 284 -7.13 8.66 8.53
N LEU A 285 -6.85 8.74 7.23
CA LEU A 285 -7.37 9.79 6.36
C LEU A 285 -8.90 9.79 6.36
N GLY A 286 -9.54 8.64 6.16
CA GLY A 286 -11.01 8.53 6.11
C GLY A 286 -11.67 9.05 7.38
N HIS A 287 -11.17 8.64 8.56
CA HIS A 287 -11.66 9.14 9.84
C HIS A 287 -11.38 10.62 10.07
N SER A 288 -10.23 11.13 9.61
CA SER A 288 -9.87 12.55 9.70
C SER A 288 -10.74 13.45 8.81
N LEU A 289 -11.24 12.91 7.70
CA LEU A 289 -12.21 13.56 6.81
C LEU A 289 -13.66 13.43 7.28
N GLY A 290 -13.93 12.69 8.36
CA GLY A 290 -15.28 12.47 8.88
C GLY A 290 -16.13 11.54 8.01
N LEU A 291 -15.51 10.59 7.32
CA LEU A 291 -16.17 9.63 6.43
C LEU A 291 -16.62 8.38 7.19
N GLU A 292 -17.63 7.68 6.65
CA GLU A 292 -18.01 6.35 7.10
C GLU A 292 -17.08 5.31 6.45
N MET A 293 -16.21 4.68 7.25
CA MET A 293 -15.33 3.61 6.79
C MET A 293 -16.09 2.29 6.69
N ILE A 294 -16.14 1.68 5.52
CA ILE A 294 -16.75 0.38 5.28
C ILE A 294 -15.64 -0.68 5.36
N GLU A 295 -15.60 -1.38 6.49
CA GLU A 295 -14.58 -2.37 6.78
C GLU A 295 -14.83 -3.70 6.07
N ILE A 296 -13.82 -4.21 5.35
CA ILE A 296 -13.87 -5.49 4.66
C ILE A 296 -12.74 -6.39 5.17
N PRO A 297 -13.04 -7.38 6.03
CA PRO A 297 -12.05 -8.17 6.74
C PRO A 297 -11.33 -9.18 5.86
N ILE A 298 -12.06 -9.75 4.91
CA ILE A 298 -11.59 -10.79 4.02
C ILE A 298 -12.16 -10.49 2.65
N PHE A 299 -11.30 -10.24 1.69
CA PHE A 299 -11.70 -10.12 0.30
C PHE A 299 -10.74 -10.94 -0.57
N SER A 300 -11.28 -11.54 -1.62
CA SER A 300 -10.47 -11.94 -2.76
C SER A 300 -10.47 -10.80 -3.77
N GLN A 301 -9.42 -10.69 -4.55
CA GLN A 301 -9.41 -9.72 -5.66
C GLN A 301 -10.60 -9.90 -6.60
N GLU A 302 -11.13 -11.13 -6.69
CA GLU A 302 -12.29 -11.46 -7.51
C GLU A 302 -13.59 -10.81 -7.03
N ASN A 303 -13.71 -10.52 -5.73
CA ASN A 303 -14.94 -10.05 -5.11
C ASN A 303 -14.97 -8.53 -4.85
N ILE A 304 -13.85 -7.83 -5.03
CA ILE A 304 -13.75 -6.42 -4.63
C ILE A 304 -14.73 -5.53 -5.37
N ILE A 305 -14.89 -5.76 -6.67
CA ILE A 305 -15.80 -4.96 -7.50
C ILE A 305 -17.25 -5.24 -7.13
N ASP A 306 -17.59 -6.50 -6.84
CA ASP A 306 -18.94 -6.86 -6.35
C ASP A 306 -19.25 -6.17 -5.02
N ILE A 307 -18.24 -6.09 -4.14
CA ILE A 307 -18.35 -5.38 -2.86
C ILE A 307 -18.54 -3.89 -3.08
N LEU A 308 -17.76 -3.28 -3.98
CA LEU A 308 -17.90 -1.86 -4.35
C LEU A 308 -19.29 -1.55 -4.87
N LEU A 309 -19.79 -2.33 -5.84
CA LEU A 309 -21.12 -2.17 -6.43
C LEU A 309 -22.24 -2.39 -5.40
N LYS A 310 -22.08 -3.35 -4.49
CA LYS A 310 -23.03 -3.63 -3.42
C LYS A 310 -23.06 -2.54 -2.35
N THR A 311 -21.91 -2.03 -1.95
CA THR A 311 -21.81 -1.04 -0.88
C THR A 311 -22.07 0.37 -1.37
N LYS A 312 -21.86 0.64 -2.66
CA LYS A 312 -21.92 1.95 -3.30
C LYS A 312 -21.07 2.99 -2.57
N ALA A 313 -19.86 2.58 -2.16
CA ALA A 313 -18.93 3.47 -1.52
C ALA A 313 -18.49 4.57 -2.47
N ASN A 314 -18.42 5.82 -1.96
CA ASN A 314 -18.07 6.98 -2.79
C ASN A 314 -16.59 7.09 -3.07
N CYS A 315 -15.75 6.47 -2.23
CA CYS A 315 -14.29 6.54 -2.31
C CYS A 315 -13.70 5.14 -2.25
N LEU A 316 -12.71 4.90 -3.09
CA LEU A 316 -11.92 3.67 -3.09
C LEU A 316 -10.46 3.98 -3.42
N PHE A 317 -9.57 3.65 -2.48
CA PHE A 317 -8.13 3.56 -2.74
C PHE A 317 -7.76 2.10 -2.91
N GLY A 318 -7.00 1.80 -3.98
CA GLY A 318 -6.67 0.43 -4.31
C GLY A 318 -5.32 0.29 -4.98
N THR A 319 -4.96 -0.95 -5.30
CA THR A 319 -3.79 -1.26 -6.11
C THR A 319 -4.17 -1.35 -7.60
N PRO A 320 -3.22 -1.29 -8.53
CA PRO A 320 -3.49 -1.46 -9.97
C PRO A 320 -4.36 -2.67 -10.29
N SER A 321 -4.12 -3.80 -9.61
CA SER A 321 -4.85 -5.04 -9.85
C SER A 321 -6.36 -4.95 -9.59
N PHE A 322 -6.81 -4.08 -8.68
CA PHE A 322 -8.25 -3.85 -8.45
C PHE A 322 -8.92 -3.25 -9.68
N TRP A 323 -8.29 -2.24 -10.22
CA TRP A 323 -8.83 -1.47 -11.34
C TRP A 323 -8.75 -2.23 -12.66
N LEU A 324 -7.67 -3.01 -12.88
CA LEU A 324 -7.55 -3.88 -14.04
C LEU A 324 -8.64 -4.96 -14.07
N ARG A 325 -9.01 -5.53 -12.92
CA ARG A 325 -10.11 -6.50 -12.83
C ARG A 325 -11.47 -5.90 -13.15
N LEU A 326 -11.66 -4.61 -12.89
CA LEU A 326 -12.90 -3.91 -13.26
C LEU A 326 -13.13 -3.95 -14.77
N ILE A 327 -12.10 -3.71 -15.56
CA ILE A 327 -12.18 -3.67 -17.03
C ILE A 327 -11.93 -5.03 -17.70
N GLY A 328 -11.33 -5.98 -16.99
CA GLY A 328 -10.99 -7.32 -17.50
C GLY A 328 -12.17 -8.33 -17.54
N SER A 329 -13.35 -7.96 -17.00
CA SER A 329 -14.47 -8.89 -16.88
C SER A 329 -15.75 -8.34 -17.50
N ASP A 330 -16.33 -9.12 -18.44
CA ASP A 330 -17.62 -8.79 -19.06
C ASP A 330 -18.79 -8.69 -18.06
N LYS A 331 -18.61 -9.23 -16.86
CA LYS A 331 -19.56 -9.14 -15.74
C LYS A 331 -19.93 -7.70 -15.39
N TYR A 332 -19.03 -6.77 -15.60
CA TYR A 332 -19.18 -5.37 -15.17
C TYR A 332 -19.55 -4.41 -16.30
N ASN A 333 -19.77 -4.92 -17.52
CA ASN A 333 -20.12 -4.10 -18.69
C ASN A 333 -21.39 -3.26 -18.55
N ASN A 334 -22.27 -3.61 -17.60
CA ASN A 334 -23.50 -2.87 -17.30
C ASN A 334 -23.49 -2.28 -15.87
N ALA A 335 -22.34 -2.17 -15.23
CA ALA A 335 -22.23 -1.61 -13.89
C ALA A 335 -22.59 -0.12 -13.91
N ASP A 336 -23.27 0.38 -12.89
CA ASP A 336 -23.45 1.81 -12.66
C ASP A 336 -22.53 2.27 -11.53
N LEU A 337 -21.59 3.14 -11.86
CA LEU A 337 -20.60 3.70 -10.94
C LEU A 337 -20.90 5.17 -10.59
N SER A 338 -22.14 5.64 -10.81
CA SER A 338 -22.56 7.02 -10.57
C SER A 338 -22.37 7.51 -9.12
N PHE A 339 -22.17 6.57 -8.19
CA PHE A 339 -21.89 6.84 -6.78
C PHE A 339 -20.41 7.11 -6.48
N LEU A 340 -19.48 6.77 -7.40
CA LEU A 340 -18.03 6.89 -7.18
C LEU A 340 -17.58 8.33 -7.41
N GLU A 341 -17.10 8.98 -6.35
CA GLU A 341 -16.70 10.39 -6.33
C GLU A 341 -15.18 10.57 -6.28
N GLU A 342 -14.44 9.58 -5.71
CA GLU A 342 -12.98 9.59 -5.65
C GLU A 342 -12.41 8.18 -5.81
N ALA A 343 -11.40 8.05 -6.66
CA ALA A 343 -10.72 6.81 -6.99
C ALA A 343 -9.21 7.05 -7.09
N VAL A 344 -8.44 6.30 -6.29
CA VAL A 344 -6.97 6.43 -6.27
C VAL A 344 -6.35 5.05 -6.42
N TYR A 345 -5.25 4.97 -7.14
CA TYR A 345 -4.38 3.80 -7.08
C TYR A 345 -2.97 4.15 -6.65
N GLY A 346 -2.34 3.24 -5.94
CA GLY A 346 -0.97 3.36 -5.48
C GLY A 346 -0.33 2.02 -5.20
N GLY A 347 0.93 2.04 -4.82
CA GLY A 347 1.67 0.85 -4.43
C GLY A 347 2.05 -0.08 -5.59
N GLY A 348 1.84 0.33 -6.81
CA GLY A 348 2.23 -0.32 -8.07
C GLY A 348 2.01 0.62 -9.23
N THR A 349 2.39 0.21 -10.43
CA THR A 349 2.27 1.02 -11.64
C THR A 349 1.16 0.51 -12.55
N LEU A 350 0.44 1.43 -13.18
CA LEU A 350 -0.37 1.18 -14.38
C LEU A 350 0.35 1.80 -15.57
N THR A 351 0.30 1.13 -16.70
CA THR A 351 0.78 1.76 -17.93
C THR A 351 -0.19 2.85 -18.38
N ILE A 352 0.29 3.77 -19.23
CA ILE A 352 -0.54 4.87 -19.76
C ILE A 352 -1.80 4.30 -20.43
N THR A 353 -1.64 3.21 -21.20
CA THR A 353 -2.75 2.54 -21.89
C THR A 353 -3.75 1.92 -20.91
N GLN A 354 -3.28 1.22 -19.88
CA GLN A 354 -4.13 0.62 -18.85
C GLN A 354 -4.92 1.71 -18.11
N LEU A 355 -4.27 2.79 -17.67
CA LEU A 355 -4.92 3.91 -17.02
C LEU A 355 -5.99 4.56 -17.90
N ALA A 356 -5.66 4.80 -19.19
CA ALA A 356 -6.61 5.35 -20.16
C ALA A 356 -7.83 4.43 -20.38
N ASN A 357 -7.64 3.11 -20.42
CA ASN A 357 -8.74 2.15 -20.54
C ASN A 357 -9.63 2.14 -19.30
N ILE A 358 -9.06 2.16 -18.10
CA ILE A 358 -9.82 2.26 -16.85
C ILE A 358 -10.61 3.56 -16.82
N ASN A 359 -10.00 4.69 -17.14
CA ASN A 359 -10.68 5.98 -17.14
C ASN A 359 -11.82 6.05 -18.17
N ARG A 360 -11.64 5.45 -19.35
CA ARG A 360 -12.70 5.33 -20.34
C ARG A 360 -13.87 4.49 -19.79
N PHE A 361 -13.57 3.39 -19.10
CA PHE A 361 -14.58 2.57 -18.45
C PHE A 361 -15.32 3.36 -17.37
N LEU A 362 -14.61 4.04 -16.47
CA LEU A 362 -15.23 4.85 -15.41
C LEU A 362 -16.21 5.90 -15.99
N ILE A 363 -15.78 6.64 -17.03
CA ILE A 363 -16.62 7.64 -17.71
C ILE A 363 -17.87 6.99 -18.32
N SER A 364 -17.71 5.88 -19.05
CA SER A 364 -18.83 5.20 -19.71
C SER A 364 -19.81 4.56 -18.74
N HIS A 365 -19.43 4.37 -17.48
CA HIS A 365 -20.24 3.79 -16.39
C HIS A 365 -20.68 4.85 -15.36
N ASN A 366 -20.69 6.12 -15.74
CA ASN A 366 -21.20 7.26 -14.97
C ASN A 366 -20.41 7.65 -13.72
N ALA A 367 -19.19 7.15 -13.51
CA ALA A 367 -18.36 7.57 -12.39
C ALA A 367 -18.17 9.11 -12.41
N LYS A 368 -18.09 9.73 -11.23
CA LYS A 368 -17.92 11.18 -11.07
C LYS A 368 -16.46 11.59 -10.97
N CYS A 369 -15.55 10.63 -10.99
CA CYS A 369 -14.11 10.85 -10.94
C CYS A 369 -13.39 10.06 -12.03
N LEU A 370 -12.15 10.43 -12.27
CA LEU A 370 -11.15 9.62 -12.96
C LEU A 370 -10.26 8.94 -11.92
N LEU A 371 -9.61 7.85 -12.32
CA LEU A 371 -8.64 7.18 -11.49
C LEU A 371 -7.36 8.02 -11.38
N ARG A 372 -7.00 8.37 -10.16
CA ARG A 372 -5.87 9.21 -9.79
C ARG A 372 -4.66 8.36 -9.40
N THR A 373 -3.48 8.73 -9.86
CA THR A 373 -2.22 8.08 -9.45
C THR A 373 -1.71 8.69 -8.15
N GLY A 374 -1.38 7.84 -7.17
CA GLY A 374 -0.66 8.23 -5.97
C GLY A 374 0.70 7.54 -5.89
N TYR A 375 1.79 8.32 -5.78
CA TYR A 375 3.10 7.79 -5.45
C TYR A 375 3.42 8.03 -3.98
N GLY A 376 3.93 7.01 -3.33
CA GLY A 376 4.34 7.05 -1.93
C GLY A 376 5.08 5.80 -1.52
N MET A 377 5.57 5.80 -0.32
CA MET A 377 6.27 4.66 0.26
C MET A 377 5.99 4.53 1.75
N SER A 378 6.17 3.33 2.28
CA SER A 378 5.89 3.04 3.69
C SER A 378 6.72 3.91 4.61
N GLU A 379 7.97 4.16 4.26
CA GLU A 379 8.91 4.97 5.01
C GLU A 379 8.39 6.41 5.23
N PHE A 380 7.72 7.01 4.23
CA PHE A 380 7.07 8.32 4.35
C PHE A 380 5.62 8.25 4.84
N ASN A 381 5.20 7.12 5.40
CA ASN A 381 3.88 6.88 5.97
C ASN A 381 2.70 6.94 4.98
N GLY A 382 2.96 6.90 3.69
CA GLY A 382 1.92 6.91 2.66
C GLY A 382 2.27 7.81 1.49
N THR A 383 1.25 8.48 0.95
CA THR A 383 1.33 9.28 -0.28
C THR A 383 2.22 10.51 -0.10
N CYS A 384 3.10 10.74 -1.07
CA CYS A 384 4.01 11.87 -1.19
C CYS A 384 3.64 12.77 -2.36
N ILE A 385 3.32 12.16 -3.49
CA ILE A 385 3.03 12.79 -4.78
C ILE A 385 1.67 12.30 -5.25
N LEU A 386 0.84 13.19 -5.77
CA LEU A 386 -0.50 12.84 -6.22
C LEU A 386 -0.83 13.53 -7.53
N GLU A 387 -1.43 12.77 -8.44
CA GLU A 387 -1.87 13.24 -9.74
C GLU A 387 -3.18 14.03 -9.63
N ASP A 388 -3.31 15.05 -10.46
CA ASP A 388 -4.61 15.60 -10.85
C ASP A 388 -4.96 15.02 -12.23
N PRO A 389 -5.89 14.06 -12.33
CA PRO A 389 -6.15 13.33 -13.58
C PRO A 389 -6.76 14.19 -14.68
N PHE A 390 -7.17 15.44 -14.38
CA PHE A 390 -7.67 16.40 -15.38
C PHE A 390 -6.59 17.34 -15.91
N MET A 391 -5.50 17.52 -15.17
CA MET A 391 -4.47 18.52 -15.45
C MET A 391 -3.09 17.93 -15.71
N SER A 392 -2.82 16.70 -15.24
CA SER A 392 -1.50 16.07 -15.30
C SER A 392 -1.17 15.55 -16.69
N THR A 393 0.12 15.57 -17.00
CA THR A 393 0.68 14.95 -18.19
C THR A 393 0.51 13.42 -18.11
N PRO A 394 0.03 12.73 -19.17
CA PRO A 394 -0.12 11.29 -19.16
C PRO A 394 1.18 10.55 -18.76
N GLY A 395 1.07 9.61 -17.83
CA GLY A 395 2.19 8.85 -17.28
C GLY A 395 2.92 9.53 -16.12
N SER A 396 2.49 10.74 -15.74
CA SER A 396 2.96 11.40 -14.52
C SER A 396 2.39 10.73 -13.26
N CYS A 397 3.18 10.72 -12.18
CA CYS A 397 2.68 10.43 -10.84
C CYS A 397 2.00 11.64 -10.18
N GLY A 398 2.06 12.82 -10.82
CA GLY A 398 1.56 14.07 -10.27
C GLY A 398 2.66 14.97 -9.70
N ILE A 399 2.25 15.82 -8.77
CA ILE A 399 3.09 16.81 -8.08
C ILE A 399 3.16 16.52 -6.59
N ASP A 400 4.09 17.16 -5.91
CA ASP A 400 4.21 17.08 -4.45
C ASP A 400 2.89 17.43 -3.77
N LEU A 401 2.46 16.62 -2.80
CA LEU A 401 1.42 17.03 -1.86
C LEU A 401 1.92 18.21 -1.00
N PRO A 402 1.02 19.08 -0.51
CA PRO A 402 1.42 20.23 0.30
C PRO A 402 2.35 19.85 1.45
N GLY A 403 3.47 20.59 1.59
CA GLY A 403 4.53 20.30 2.56
C GLY A 403 5.44 19.12 2.21
N GLY A 404 5.35 18.61 1.00
CA GLY A 404 6.32 17.70 0.39
C GLY A 404 7.28 18.44 -0.54
N SER A 405 8.46 17.89 -0.75
CA SER A 405 9.47 18.40 -1.68
C SER A 405 10.36 17.29 -2.19
N GLY A 406 10.27 16.99 -3.47
CA GLY A 406 11.15 16.03 -4.13
C GLY A 406 12.16 16.70 -5.03
N ILE A 407 13.38 16.18 -5.02
CA ILE A 407 14.49 16.59 -5.88
C ILE A 407 15.09 15.37 -6.58
N ILE A 408 15.58 15.56 -7.79
CA ILE A 408 16.21 14.49 -8.57
C ILE A 408 17.72 14.66 -8.49
N ILE A 409 18.42 13.68 -7.94
CA ILE A 409 19.86 13.70 -7.66
C ILE A 409 20.59 12.72 -8.58
N ASN A 410 21.71 13.16 -9.14
CA ASN A 410 22.65 12.27 -9.81
C ASN A 410 23.41 11.46 -8.74
N PRO A 411 23.32 10.11 -8.72
CA PRO A 411 23.91 9.29 -7.66
C PRO A 411 25.44 9.32 -7.65
N ASP A 412 26.08 9.62 -8.78
CA ASP A 412 27.55 9.62 -8.90
C ASP A 412 28.16 10.97 -8.43
N THR A 413 27.48 12.08 -8.71
CA THR A 413 27.98 13.42 -8.40
C THR A 413 27.34 14.06 -7.18
N MET A 414 26.23 13.46 -6.68
CA MET A 414 25.40 13.98 -5.59
C MET A 414 24.88 15.41 -5.84
N LYS A 415 24.70 15.78 -7.11
CA LYS A 415 24.15 17.09 -7.51
C LYS A 415 22.73 16.93 -8.00
N GLU A 416 21.91 17.95 -7.75
CA GLU A 416 20.56 18.04 -8.32
C GLU A 416 20.64 18.15 -9.84
N LEU A 417 19.76 17.41 -10.51
CA LEU A 417 19.64 17.34 -11.95
C LEU A 417 18.63 18.35 -12.47
N SER A 418 18.79 18.76 -13.73
CA SER A 418 17.87 19.66 -14.41
C SER A 418 16.56 18.95 -14.77
N CYS A 419 15.51 19.75 -15.07
CA CYS A 419 14.22 19.21 -15.53
C CYS A 419 14.38 18.26 -16.72
N GLY A 420 13.76 17.10 -16.62
CA GLY A 420 13.76 16.06 -17.65
C GLY A 420 14.88 15.04 -17.55
N GLU A 421 15.91 15.28 -16.73
CA GLU A 421 16.98 14.33 -16.51
C GLU A 421 16.58 13.24 -15.51
N LEU A 422 17.07 12.01 -15.74
CA LEU A 422 16.84 10.85 -14.89
C LEU A 422 17.84 10.77 -13.75
N GLY A 423 17.34 10.57 -12.53
CA GLY A 423 18.19 10.38 -11.36
C GLY A 423 17.42 9.73 -10.21
N HIS A 424 18.04 9.68 -9.05
CA HIS A 424 17.40 9.20 -7.83
C HIS A 424 16.48 10.27 -7.25
N LEU A 425 15.26 9.89 -6.89
CA LEU A 425 14.38 10.76 -6.13
C LEU A 425 14.84 10.79 -4.67
N TYR A 426 15.19 11.96 -4.21
CA TYR A 426 15.34 12.29 -2.81
C TYR A 426 14.12 13.10 -2.37
N TYR A 427 13.54 12.72 -1.23
CA TYR A 427 12.29 13.32 -0.78
C TYR A 427 12.39 13.85 0.64
N SER A 428 11.76 14.99 0.87
CA SER A 428 11.59 15.64 2.18
C SER A 428 10.12 15.93 2.41
N LYS A 429 9.69 15.90 3.65
CA LYS A 429 8.31 16.10 4.04
C LYS A 429 8.24 16.93 5.33
N GLY A 430 7.17 17.68 5.54
CA GLY A 430 6.99 18.48 6.75
C GLY A 430 7.06 17.65 8.05
N SER A 431 6.70 16.36 7.97
CA SER A 431 6.94 15.38 9.01
C SER A 431 7.75 14.23 8.39
N ASN A 432 9.07 14.31 8.47
CA ASN A 432 9.97 13.30 7.93
C ASN A 432 9.85 11.97 8.67
N PRO A 433 10.21 10.85 8.01
CA PRO A 433 10.28 9.53 8.64
C PRO A 433 11.16 9.51 9.89
N VAL A 434 10.86 8.56 10.78
CA VAL A 434 11.76 8.24 11.90
C VAL A 434 13.04 7.64 11.34
N CYS A 435 14.16 8.34 11.48
CA CYS A 435 15.44 7.93 10.90
C CYS A 435 16.23 6.96 11.78
N GLU A 436 15.98 6.94 13.09
CA GLU A 436 16.60 6.03 14.05
C GLU A 436 15.55 5.49 15.03
N PHE A 437 15.57 4.18 15.26
CA PHE A 437 14.66 3.53 16.19
C PHE A 437 15.34 2.32 16.84
N ASP A 438 15.20 2.18 18.16
CA ASP A 438 15.82 1.12 18.97
C ASP A 438 17.34 0.96 18.75
N GLY A 439 18.04 2.06 18.40
CA GLY A 439 19.48 2.05 18.11
C GLY A 439 19.84 1.59 16.70
N GLU A 440 18.86 1.32 15.84
CA GLU A 440 19.07 1.05 14.42
C GLU A 440 18.87 2.31 13.59
N VAL A 441 19.82 2.62 12.68
CA VAL A 441 19.65 3.67 11.68
C VAL A 441 18.80 3.12 10.53
N LEU A 442 17.58 3.63 10.41
CA LEU A 442 16.61 3.18 9.41
C LEU A 442 16.80 3.88 8.06
N HIS A 443 17.13 5.18 8.10
CA HIS A 443 17.29 6.01 6.91
C HIS A 443 18.52 6.91 7.03
N LYS A 444 19.25 7.04 5.92
CA LYS A 444 20.31 8.03 5.80
C LYS A 444 19.73 9.30 5.18
N THR A 445 20.01 10.43 5.80
CA THR A 445 19.59 11.75 5.31
C THR A 445 20.76 12.47 4.65
N ILE A 446 20.45 13.34 3.70
CA ILE A 446 21.34 14.36 3.18
C ILE A 446 20.74 15.72 3.44
N ASN A 447 21.56 16.72 3.74
CA ASN A 447 21.09 18.09 3.92
C ASN A 447 21.40 18.92 2.67
N ILE A 448 20.36 19.53 2.10
CA ILE A 448 20.49 20.45 0.96
C ILE A 448 19.71 21.72 1.34
N ASP A 449 20.41 22.85 1.36
CA ASP A 449 19.86 24.18 1.71
C ASP A 449 19.07 24.20 3.04
N GLY A 450 19.61 23.47 4.05
CA GLY A 450 19.02 23.42 5.39
C GLY A 450 17.84 22.43 5.54
N ARG A 451 17.49 21.70 4.48
CA ARG A 451 16.41 20.70 4.49
C ARG A 451 16.97 19.29 4.41
N GLU A 452 16.45 18.39 5.22
CA GLU A 452 16.83 16.98 5.19
C GLU A 452 16.00 16.21 4.16
N TYR A 453 16.69 15.47 3.31
CA TYR A 453 16.14 14.60 2.29
C TYR A 453 16.56 13.16 2.51
N ILE A 454 15.68 12.22 2.16
CA ILE A 454 15.92 10.78 2.23
C ILE A 454 15.90 10.20 0.83
N ASP A 455 16.86 9.34 0.50
CA ASP A 455 16.87 8.58 -0.75
C ASP A 455 15.71 7.57 -0.74
N THR A 456 14.81 7.71 -1.69
CA THR A 456 13.67 6.79 -1.86
C THR A 456 14.08 5.47 -2.50
N GLY A 457 15.25 5.40 -3.12
CA GLY A 457 15.71 4.30 -3.95
C GLY A 457 14.94 4.18 -5.27
N ASP A 458 14.15 5.19 -5.63
CA ASP A 458 13.37 5.24 -6.87
C ASP A 458 14.05 6.15 -7.90
N ILE A 459 14.03 5.73 -9.16
CA ILE A 459 14.54 6.48 -10.30
C ILE A 459 13.37 7.22 -10.93
N MET A 460 13.51 8.53 -11.00
CA MET A 460 12.50 9.44 -11.54
C MET A 460 13.12 10.55 -12.37
N LYS A 461 12.27 11.23 -13.11
CA LYS A 461 12.54 12.56 -13.69
C LYS A 461 11.42 13.52 -13.30
N LYS A 462 11.73 14.81 -13.28
CA LYS A 462 10.78 15.89 -12.97
C LYS A 462 10.71 16.84 -14.15
N ASN A 463 9.51 17.17 -14.64
CA ASN A 463 9.38 18.12 -15.74
C ASN A 463 9.27 19.57 -15.24
N ALA A 464 9.22 20.53 -16.17
CA ALA A 464 9.12 21.96 -15.86
C ALA A 464 7.81 22.37 -15.15
N ARG A 465 6.79 21.50 -15.16
CA ARG A 465 5.53 21.70 -14.42
C ARG A 465 5.60 21.17 -12.99
N GLY A 466 6.75 20.60 -12.58
CA GLY A 466 6.91 19.95 -11.28
C GLY A 466 6.34 18.54 -11.18
N GLU A 467 5.92 17.96 -12.30
CA GLU A 467 5.37 16.62 -12.34
C GLU A 467 6.47 15.56 -12.38
N TYR A 468 6.31 14.50 -11.60
CA TYR A 468 7.23 13.39 -11.49
C TYR A 468 6.81 12.22 -12.37
N PHE A 469 7.81 11.54 -12.97
CA PHE A 469 7.63 10.35 -13.79
C PHE A 469 8.48 9.22 -13.21
N PHE A 470 7.82 8.14 -12.79
CA PHE A 470 8.48 6.98 -12.22
C PHE A 470 9.02 6.08 -13.32
N GLU A 471 10.33 5.80 -13.30
CA GLU A 471 11.00 4.95 -14.30
C GLU A 471 11.41 3.59 -13.72
N GLY A 472 11.45 3.43 -12.39
CA GLY A 472 11.73 2.16 -11.74
C GLY A 472 12.43 2.29 -10.39
N ARG A 473 12.77 1.16 -9.81
CA ARG A 473 13.62 1.08 -8.61
C ARG A 473 15.08 1.01 -9.01
N ALA A 474 15.96 1.70 -8.27
CA ALA A 474 17.40 1.60 -8.46
C ALA A 474 17.87 0.13 -8.30
N SER A 475 17.29 -0.60 -7.36
CA SER A 475 17.57 -2.03 -7.14
C SER A 475 16.98 -2.97 -8.19
N GLY A 476 16.04 -2.49 -9.01
CA GLY A 476 15.39 -3.25 -10.08
C GLY A 476 15.89 -2.90 -11.49
N MET A 477 16.75 -1.91 -11.60
CA MET A 477 17.39 -1.54 -12.86
C MET A 477 18.28 -2.68 -13.36
N ILE A 478 18.13 -3.04 -14.63
CA ILE A 478 18.93 -4.09 -15.25
C ILE A 478 20.17 -3.46 -15.85
N SER A 479 21.34 -3.76 -15.27
CA SER A 479 22.63 -3.38 -15.84
C SER A 479 23.10 -4.46 -16.79
N ARG A 480 22.99 -4.22 -18.11
CA ARG A 480 23.50 -5.13 -19.13
C ARG A 480 25.03 -5.31 -19.03
N TYR A 481 25.53 -6.39 -19.59
CA TYR A 481 26.98 -6.71 -19.65
C TYR A 481 27.84 -5.58 -20.30
N ASP A 482 27.23 -4.76 -21.15
CA ASP A 482 27.87 -3.62 -21.84
C ASP A 482 27.76 -2.29 -21.06
N GLY A 483 27.23 -2.33 -19.83
CA GLY A 483 27.00 -1.16 -18.97
C GLY A 483 25.74 -0.36 -19.31
N TYR A 484 24.98 -0.76 -20.34
CA TYR A 484 23.70 -0.13 -20.67
C TYR A 484 22.65 -0.41 -19.58
N LYS A 485 21.91 0.62 -19.20
CA LYS A 485 20.92 0.55 -18.12
C LYS A 485 19.52 0.47 -18.70
N ILE A 486 18.78 -0.61 -18.39
CA ILE A 486 17.38 -0.81 -18.77
C ILE A 486 16.50 -0.54 -17.57
N TYR A 487 15.48 0.27 -17.78
CA TYR A 487 14.48 0.61 -16.78
C TYR A 487 13.20 -0.21 -17.05
N PRO A 488 12.87 -1.20 -16.20
CA PRO A 488 11.76 -2.12 -16.44
C PRO A 488 10.43 -1.41 -16.69
N ASN A 489 10.12 -0.35 -15.93
CA ASN A 489 8.84 0.35 -16.07
C ASN A 489 8.65 1.01 -17.43
N ALA A 490 9.69 1.63 -17.98
CA ALA A 490 9.64 2.24 -19.31
C ALA A 490 9.36 1.18 -20.39
N LEU A 491 10.03 0.03 -20.29
CA LEU A 491 9.86 -1.08 -21.21
C LEU A 491 8.49 -1.78 -21.04
N GLU A 492 7.99 -1.94 -19.80
CA GLU A 492 6.65 -2.42 -19.52
C GLU A 492 5.57 -1.51 -20.14
N ASN A 493 5.74 -0.19 -20.03
CA ASN A 493 4.87 0.80 -20.65
C ASN A 493 4.84 0.65 -22.19
N ALA A 494 6.00 0.48 -22.81
CA ALA A 494 6.08 0.29 -24.26
C ALA A 494 5.35 -0.98 -24.71
N VAL A 495 5.62 -2.10 -24.05
CA VAL A 495 5.03 -3.41 -24.41
C VAL A 495 3.52 -3.43 -24.20
N THR A 496 3.01 -2.87 -23.11
CA THR A 496 1.55 -2.82 -22.85
C THR A 496 0.80 -1.79 -23.68
N SER A 497 1.49 -0.96 -24.44
CA SER A 497 0.85 -0.10 -25.45
C SER A 497 0.28 -0.92 -26.63
N SER A 498 0.74 -2.16 -26.82
CA SER A 498 0.16 -3.09 -27.79
C SER A 498 -1.19 -3.63 -27.31
N SER A 499 -2.20 -3.61 -28.19
CA SER A 499 -3.52 -4.20 -27.90
C SER A 499 -3.47 -5.71 -27.65
N TYR A 500 -2.38 -6.38 -28.03
CA TYR A 500 -2.20 -7.82 -27.85
C TYR A 500 -1.74 -8.19 -26.43
N VAL A 501 -1.40 -7.20 -25.59
CA VAL A 501 -0.88 -7.43 -24.23
C VAL A 501 -1.88 -6.94 -23.19
N GLU A 502 -2.23 -7.82 -22.25
CA GLU A 502 -3.06 -7.50 -21.08
C GLU A 502 -2.20 -6.99 -19.93
N ASP A 503 -1.13 -7.72 -19.60
CA ASP A 503 -0.21 -7.33 -18.53
C ASP A 503 1.21 -7.87 -18.79
N VAL A 504 2.21 -7.29 -18.12
CA VAL A 504 3.61 -7.59 -18.32
C VAL A 504 4.43 -7.41 -17.06
N MET A 505 5.45 -8.20 -16.87
CA MET A 505 6.50 -7.97 -15.88
C MET A 505 7.86 -8.21 -16.51
N ILE A 506 8.82 -7.33 -16.20
CA ILE A 506 10.19 -7.45 -16.68
C ILE A 506 11.10 -7.78 -15.50
N SER A 507 11.95 -8.76 -15.71
CA SER A 507 12.98 -9.22 -14.77
C SER A 507 14.31 -9.34 -15.51
N GLU A 508 15.32 -9.72 -14.81
CA GLU A 508 16.63 -10.04 -15.38
C GLU A 508 16.90 -11.53 -15.33
N TYR A 509 17.71 -12.00 -16.25
CA TYR A 509 18.38 -13.30 -16.18
C TYR A 509 19.87 -13.14 -16.46
N TYR A 510 20.69 -14.02 -15.90
CA TYR A 510 22.11 -14.02 -16.21
C TYR A 510 22.34 -14.76 -17.53
N ASP A 511 22.93 -14.08 -18.49
CA ASP A 511 23.32 -14.66 -19.77
C ASP A 511 24.78 -15.11 -19.71
N GLU A 512 24.99 -16.43 -19.73
CA GLU A 512 26.33 -17.02 -19.68
C GLU A 512 27.18 -16.66 -20.89
N SER A 513 26.56 -16.44 -22.05
CA SER A 513 27.27 -16.11 -23.28
C SER A 513 27.90 -14.71 -23.26
N ASN A 514 27.22 -13.77 -22.60
CA ASN A 514 27.64 -12.39 -22.49
C ASN A 514 28.18 -12.04 -21.09
N PHE A 515 28.19 -12.97 -20.14
CA PHE A 515 28.65 -12.79 -18.77
C PHE A 515 27.97 -11.62 -18.05
N GLY A 516 26.67 -11.43 -18.23
CA GLY A 516 25.95 -10.33 -17.61
C GLY A 516 24.44 -10.47 -17.58
N ALA A 517 23.78 -9.50 -16.94
CA ALA A 517 22.34 -9.45 -16.87
C ALA A 517 21.71 -9.03 -18.20
N MET A 518 20.62 -9.68 -18.55
CA MET A 518 19.81 -9.39 -19.73
C MET A 518 18.32 -9.35 -19.38
N PRO A 519 17.49 -8.58 -20.11
CA PRO A 519 16.07 -8.47 -19.81
C PRO A 519 15.30 -9.74 -20.22
N LEU A 520 14.48 -10.23 -19.29
CA LEU A 520 13.50 -11.30 -19.46
C LEU A 520 12.11 -10.73 -19.25
N ILE A 521 11.23 -10.90 -20.21
CA ILE A 521 9.85 -10.43 -20.13
C ILE A 521 8.88 -11.59 -19.90
N TYR A 522 7.94 -11.39 -18.97
CA TYR A 522 6.76 -12.23 -18.76
C TYR A 522 5.53 -11.47 -19.28
N VAL A 523 4.80 -12.02 -20.21
CA VAL A 523 3.67 -11.36 -20.85
C VAL A 523 2.40 -12.19 -20.74
N VAL A 524 1.32 -11.54 -20.29
CA VAL A 524 -0.04 -12.04 -20.36
C VAL A 524 -0.69 -11.46 -21.61
N LEU A 525 -1.17 -12.33 -22.48
CA LEU A 525 -1.76 -11.92 -23.75
C LEU A 525 -3.24 -11.53 -23.57
N SER A 526 -3.66 -10.50 -24.27
CA SER A 526 -5.05 -10.03 -24.30
C SER A 526 -5.97 -10.94 -25.14
N LYS A 527 -7.27 -10.70 -25.07
CA LYS A 527 -8.26 -11.41 -25.90
C LYS A 527 -8.07 -11.13 -27.41
N GLU A 528 -7.56 -9.95 -27.77
CA GLU A 528 -7.29 -9.51 -29.12
C GLU A 528 -6.15 -10.29 -29.79
N SER A 529 -5.29 -10.95 -29.01
CA SER A 529 -4.22 -11.80 -29.52
C SER A 529 -4.71 -13.16 -30.05
N LYS A 530 -5.97 -13.51 -29.78
CA LYS A 530 -6.50 -14.85 -30.06
C LYS A 530 -6.49 -15.19 -31.57
N GLY A 531 -5.78 -16.25 -31.89
CA GLY A 531 -5.66 -16.73 -33.29
C GLY A 531 -4.54 -16.08 -34.10
N ILE A 532 -3.75 -15.18 -33.48
CA ILE A 532 -2.56 -14.57 -34.09
C ILE A 532 -1.33 -15.39 -33.67
N ASP A 533 -0.38 -15.58 -34.61
CA ASP A 533 0.87 -16.25 -34.26
C ASP A 533 1.67 -15.42 -33.28
N ILE A 534 2.15 -16.05 -32.23
CA ILE A 534 2.92 -15.37 -31.18
C ILE A 534 4.18 -14.67 -31.70
N LYS A 535 4.78 -15.21 -32.75
CA LYS A 535 5.92 -14.58 -33.43
C LYS A 535 5.55 -13.25 -34.04
N ASP A 536 4.37 -13.16 -34.66
CA ASP A 536 3.86 -11.92 -35.25
C ASP A 536 3.50 -10.90 -34.20
N ILE A 537 2.96 -11.35 -33.05
CA ILE A 537 2.68 -10.49 -31.89
C ILE A 537 3.98 -9.88 -31.35
N ILE A 538 4.99 -10.70 -31.08
CA ILE A 538 6.28 -10.25 -30.56
C ILE A 538 6.95 -9.28 -31.54
N LYS A 539 6.95 -9.61 -32.83
CA LYS A 539 7.49 -8.74 -33.87
C LYS A 539 6.78 -7.39 -33.90
N ASN A 540 5.45 -7.41 -33.84
CA ASN A 540 4.66 -6.17 -33.80
C ASN A 540 5.03 -5.31 -32.56
N ILE A 541 5.22 -5.94 -31.39
CA ILE A 541 5.59 -5.22 -30.17
C ILE A 541 6.98 -4.61 -30.31
N ILE A 542 7.96 -5.38 -30.76
CA ILE A 542 9.33 -4.88 -30.91
C ILE A 542 9.38 -3.71 -31.91
N ASP A 543 8.82 -3.89 -33.11
CA ASP A 543 8.93 -2.90 -34.20
C ASP A 543 8.13 -1.62 -33.91
N ASN A 544 6.90 -1.75 -33.41
CA ASN A 544 5.97 -0.64 -33.31
C ASN A 544 5.91 0.02 -31.93
N TYR A 545 6.44 -0.60 -30.89
CA TYR A 545 6.33 -0.06 -29.54
C TYR A 545 7.68 0.08 -28.82
N ILE A 546 8.67 -0.78 -29.10
CA ILE A 546 10.00 -0.65 -28.52
C ILE A 546 10.87 0.21 -29.45
N LEU A 547 11.10 -0.23 -30.69
CA LEU A 547 12.01 0.45 -31.62
C LEU A 547 11.47 1.76 -32.18
N SER A 548 10.16 1.95 -32.23
CA SER A 548 9.53 3.22 -32.62
C SER A 548 9.54 4.27 -31.50
N ASN A 549 9.87 3.88 -30.27
CA ASN A 549 9.92 4.78 -29.13
C ASN A 549 11.25 5.55 -29.11
N ASN A 550 11.20 6.87 -29.26
CA ASN A 550 12.38 7.73 -29.28
C ASN A 550 13.26 7.67 -28.00
N ASN A 551 12.70 7.17 -26.89
CA ASN A 551 13.42 7.03 -25.62
C ASN A 551 14.02 5.62 -25.43
N MET A 552 13.88 4.73 -26.41
CA MET A 552 14.38 3.36 -26.38
C MET A 552 15.34 3.10 -27.54
N SER A 553 16.16 2.10 -27.36
CA SER A 553 17.14 1.67 -28.34
C SER A 553 16.99 0.17 -28.64
N PHE A 554 17.74 -0.30 -29.60
CA PHE A 554 17.86 -1.73 -29.92
C PHE A 554 18.32 -2.57 -28.69
N ARG A 555 19.03 -1.95 -27.75
CA ARG A 555 19.51 -2.58 -26.51
C ARG A 555 18.41 -2.82 -25.48
N ASP A 556 17.25 -2.17 -25.63
CA ASP A 556 16.09 -2.36 -24.74
C ASP A 556 15.25 -3.60 -25.10
N ILE A 557 15.51 -4.23 -26.25
CA ILE A 557 14.77 -5.43 -26.69
C ILE A 557 15.00 -6.56 -25.67
N PRO A 558 13.93 -7.10 -25.04
CA PRO A 558 14.06 -8.27 -24.19
C PRO A 558 14.52 -9.49 -24.99
N THR A 559 15.61 -10.10 -24.58
CA THR A 559 16.20 -11.24 -25.30
C THR A 559 15.51 -12.57 -24.98
N LYS A 560 14.71 -12.61 -23.91
CA LYS A 560 13.84 -13.75 -23.58
C LYS A 560 12.42 -13.29 -23.30
N TRP A 561 11.47 -14.02 -23.86
CA TRP A 561 10.04 -13.81 -23.68
C TRP A 561 9.38 -15.05 -23.12
N LYS A 562 8.55 -14.91 -22.10
CA LYS A 562 7.71 -15.99 -21.56
C LYS A 562 6.25 -15.55 -21.61
N VAL A 563 5.46 -16.31 -22.35
CA VAL A 563 4.00 -16.16 -22.36
C VAL A 563 3.44 -16.96 -21.20
N VAL A 564 2.70 -16.27 -20.31
CA VAL A 564 2.15 -16.83 -19.07
C VAL A 564 0.66 -16.55 -18.99
N ASP A 565 -0.08 -17.37 -18.24
CA ASP A 565 -1.51 -17.19 -18.04
C ASP A 565 -1.83 -16.07 -17.04
N GLU A 566 -0.98 -15.92 -16.01
CA GLU A 566 -1.11 -14.88 -14.99
C GLU A 566 0.26 -14.47 -14.40
N LEU A 567 0.32 -13.27 -13.86
CA LEU A 567 1.48 -12.76 -13.14
C LEU A 567 1.31 -12.94 -11.63
N PRO A 568 2.40 -13.14 -10.85
CA PRO A 568 2.32 -13.27 -9.41
C PRO A 568 2.10 -11.92 -8.73
N TYR A 569 1.30 -11.97 -7.66
CA TYR A 569 1.05 -10.82 -6.77
C TYR A 569 1.37 -11.15 -5.33
N THR A 570 1.82 -10.16 -4.57
CA THR A 570 2.03 -10.25 -3.13
C THR A 570 0.70 -10.25 -2.37
N THR A 571 0.73 -10.53 -1.06
CA THR A 571 -0.45 -10.40 -0.16
C THR A 571 -0.96 -8.95 -0.10
N ALA A 572 -0.09 -7.97 -0.33
CA ALA A 572 -0.45 -6.56 -0.46
C ALA A 572 -0.93 -6.18 -1.88
N LEU A 573 -1.20 -7.17 -2.73
CA LEU A 573 -1.75 -7.01 -4.09
C LEU A 573 -0.87 -6.20 -5.06
N LYS A 574 0.45 -6.23 -4.83
CA LYS A 574 1.46 -5.66 -5.73
C LYS A 574 2.08 -6.77 -6.58
N LYS A 575 2.54 -6.44 -7.80
CA LYS A 575 3.33 -7.37 -8.61
C LYS A 575 4.52 -7.91 -7.81
N ASP A 576 4.70 -9.23 -7.78
CA ASP A 576 5.74 -9.89 -6.98
C ASP A 576 7.00 -10.14 -7.79
N TYR A 577 7.78 -9.09 -8.02
CA TYR A 577 9.06 -9.15 -8.73
C TYR A 577 10.07 -10.07 -8.04
N LYS A 578 9.98 -10.19 -6.71
CA LYS A 578 10.86 -11.09 -5.95
C LYS A 578 10.59 -12.55 -6.30
N LYS A 579 9.31 -12.95 -6.32
CA LYS A 579 8.91 -14.32 -6.68
C LYS A 579 9.39 -14.68 -8.08
N ILE A 580 9.29 -13.73 -9.03
CA ILE A 580 9.79 -13.93 -10.40
C ILE A 580 11.31 -14.09 -10.43
N LYS A 581 12.04 -13.24 -9.70
CA LYS A 581 13.50 -13.27 -9.67
C LYS A 581 14.05 -14.55 -9.02
N GLU A 582 13.41 -15.07 -7.97
CA GLU A 582 13.84 -16.25 -7.23
C GLU A 582 13.42 -17.56 -7.89
N ASN A 583 12.20 -17.66 -8.37
CA ASN A 583 11.60 -18.92 -8.82
C ASN A 583 11.22 -18.95 -10.30
N GLY A 584 11.16 -17.76 -10.96
CA GLY A 584 10.59 -17.65 -12.28
C GLY A 584 9.09 -18.02 -12.32
N ILE A 585 8.52 -18.06 -13.51
CA ILE A 585 7.18 -18.61 -13.79
C ILE A 585 7.33 -19.54 -14.97
N ASP A 586 6.64 -20.67 -14.94
CA ASP A 586 6.54 -21.55 -16.08
C ASP A 586 5.74 -20.89 -17.21
N GLY A 587 6.24 -21.00 -18.42
CA GLY A 587 5.61 -20.44 -19.61
C GLY A 587 6.35 -20.84 -20.87
N SER A 588 5.73 -20.60 -22.02
CA SER A 588 6.38 -20.84 -23.32
C SER A 588 7.48 -19.81 -23.52
N GLU A 589 8.74 -20.24 -23.48
CA GLU A 589 9.91 -19.35 -23.64
C GLU A 589 10.26 -19.19 -25.12
N ILE A 590 10.44 -17.95 -25.54
CA ILE A 590 10.82 -17.54 -26.89
C ILE A 590 12.08 -16.69 -26.75
N SER A 591 13.08 -16.96 -27.56
CA SER A 591 14.35 -16.22 -27.53
C SER A 591 14.43 -15.23 -28.69
N ILE A 592 15.01 -14.05 -28.40
CA ILE A 592 15.34 -13.03 -29.40
C ILE A 592 16.85 -12.96 -29.50
N VAL A 593 17.36 -13.15 -30.71
CA VAL A 593 18.79 -12.97 -31.00
C VAL A 593 18.96 -11.60 -31.63
N CYS A 594 19.64 -10.72 -30.93
CA CYS A 594 19.94 -9.37 -31.40
C CYS A 594 21.32 -9.34 -32.07
N HIS A 595 21.39 -8.74 -33.25
CA HIS A 595 22.61 -8.60 -34.05
C HIS A 595 22.96 -7.12 -34.15
N GLU A 596 23.87 -6.66 -33.26
CA GLU A 596 24.39 -5.28 -33.26
C GLU A 596 25.53 -5.21 -34.30
N THR A 597 25.40 -4.32 -35.28
CA THR A 597 26.41 -4.16 -36.35
C THR A 597 27.18 -2.85 -36.17
N ASN A 598 28.47 -2.87 -36.49
CA ASN A 598 29.30 -1.66 -36.47
C ASN A 598 28.88 -0.58 -37.48
N MET A 599 27.88 -0.87 -38.35
CA MET A 599 27.38 0.02 -39.40
C MET A 599 26.00 0.62 -39.08
N GLY A 600 25.43 0.38 -37.90
CA GLY A 600 24.10 0.88 -37.48
C GLY A 600 22.94 0.19 -38.22
N LEU A 601 23.17 -1.01 -38.77
CA LEU A 601 22.16 -1.88 -39.40
C LEU A 601 21.82 -3.02 -38.42
N ASP A 602 21.34 -2.66 -37.22
CA ASP A 602 20.99 -3.62 -36.19
C ASP A 602 19.69 -4.36 -36.59
N TYR A 603 19.67 -5.68 -36.41
CA TYR A 603 18.48 -6.50 -36.65
C TYR A 603 18.34 -7.60 -35.62
N TYR A 604 17.16 -8.21 -35.53
CA TYR A 604 16.89 -9.28 -34.56
C TYR A 604 16.18 -10.47 -35.23
N ASP A 605 16.38 -11.65 -34.66
CA ASP A 605 15.70 -12.89 -35.05
C ASP A 605 14.86 -13.42 -33.88
N ILE A 606 13.63 -13.84 -34.16
CA ILE A 606 12.74 -14.49 -33.19
C ILE A 606 12.89 -16.00 -33.31
N VAL A 607 13.45 -16.62 -32.30
CA VAL A 607 13.73 -18.06 -32.24
C VAL A 607 12.67 -18.76 -31.39
N MET A 608 11.79 -19.49 -32.04
CA MET A 608 10.76 -20.28 -31.35
C MET A 608 11.37 -21.54 -30.69
N PRO A 609 10.82 -21.99 -29.54
CA PRO A 609 11.26 -23.24 -28.95
C PRO A 609 11.06 -24.39 -29.91
N THR A 610 12.11 -25.19 -30.13
CA THR A 610 12.01 -26.41 -30.92
C THR A 610 10.97 -27.32 -30.29
N LYS A 611 9.92 -27.68 -31.01
CA LYS A 611 8.97 -28.73 -30.62
C LYS A 611 9.77 -30.05 -30.52
N GLY A 612 10.27 -30.36 -29.33
CA GLY A 612 11.00 -31.60 -29.22
C GLY A 612 11.53 -31.97 -27.85
N LYS A 613 11.03 -33.08 -27.41
CA LYS A 613 11.40 -33.95 -26.29
C LYS A 613 10.80 -33.57 -24.95
N LYS A 614 9.60 -34.14 -24.70
CA LYS A 614 9.21 -34.53 -23.34
C LYS A 614 10.42 -35.21 -22.69
N LEU A 615 11.05 -34.53 -21.74
CA LEU A 615 11.95 -35.16 -20.79
C LEU A 615 11.08 -36.12 -19.97
N ILE A 616 11.17 -37.41 -20.32
CA ILE A 616 10.69 -38.51 -19.48
C ILE A 616 11.52 -38.40 -18.20
N LYS A 617 10.87 -37.97 -17.12
CA LYS A 617 11.45 -38.10 -15.78
C LYS A 617 11.71 -39.57 -15.53
N LYS A 618 13.00 -39.95 -15.38
CA LYS A 618 13.41 -41.12 -14.65
C LYS A 618 13.49 -40.79 -13.16
#